data_5c501a15b58a36dddff5058fc418b0ff
#
_entry.id   5c501a15b58a36dddff5058fc418b0ff
#
_cell.length_a   1.000
_cell.length_b   1.000
_cell.length_c   1.000
_cell.angle_alpha   90.00
_cell.angle_beta   90.00
_cell.angle_gamma   90.00
#
_symmetry.space_group_name_H-M   'P 1'
#
loop_
_entity.id
_entity.type
_entity.pdbx_description
1 polymer ?
#
loop_
_entity_poly.entity_id
_entity_poly.type
_entity_poly.pdbx_seq_one_letter_code
_entity_poly.pdbx_strand_id
1 'polypeptide(L)'
;LYSMSEANSKKPIEEAKQYLEEKGVEVIEATGNTDDEIKQAASSLIASHVDAVFTPTDNVVMSAELAIAEDFMNAKIPHYTGADPFVRNGAFATCGVNYKELGKETADLAYQVMTEGMDSIEYKNSYEVMPGGIITVNREVCEALGIDANVFTEFGTIVEVDTSKE
;
A
#
# COMPACT_ATOMS: atom_id res chain seq x y z
N LEU A 1 6.61 -3.05 7.51
CA LEU A 1 5.81 -2.67 8.68
C LEU A 1 4.39 -3.21 8.53
N TYR A 2 3.85 -3.92 9.51
CA TYR A 2 2.50 -4.47 9.43
C TYR A 2 1.95 -4.87 10.81
N SER A 3 0.63 -5.13 10.87
CA SER A 3 -0.01 -5.68 12.08
C SER A 3 -0.18 -7.20 11.99
N MET A 4 0.22 -7.90 13.04
CA MET A 4 0.00 -9.34 13.15
C MET A 4 -1.47 -9.70 13.40
N SER A 5 -2.30 -8.74 13.84
CA SER A 5 -3.74 -8.91 14.03
C SER A 5 -4.53 -8.86 12.72
N GLU A 6 -3.95 -8.31 11.64
CA GLU A 6 -4.57 -8.21 10.32
C GLU A 6 -4.27 -9.45 9.48
N ALA A 7 -5.28 -10.29 9.26
CA ALA A 7 -5.12 -11.54 8.52
C ALA A 7 -4.68 -11.33 7.05
N ASN A 8 -5.09 -10.21 6.45
CA ASN A 8 -4.77 -9.80 5.09
C ASN A 8 -3.35 -9.28 4.92
N SER A 9 -2.64 -8.95 6.00
CA SER A 9 -1.27 -8.43 5.92
C SER A 9 -0.21 -9.54 5.79
N LYS A 10 -0.46 -10.73 6.36
CA LYS A 10 0.56 -11.79 6.45
C LYS A 10 1.05 -12.29 5.10
N LYS A 11 0.11 -12.74 4.24
CA LYS A 11 0.48 -13.31 2.95
C LYS A 11 1.22 -12.31 2.04
N PRO A 12 0.76 -11.04 1.87
CA PRO A 12 1.51 -10.05 1.10
C PRO A 12 2.92 -9.77 1.65
N ILE A 13 3.10 -9.81 2.97
CA ILE A 13 4.43 -9.64 3.57
C ILE A 13 5.33 -10.84 3.27
N GLU A 14 4.83 -12.07 3.40
CA GLU A 14 5.58 -13.28 3.09
C GLU A 14 6.02 -13.29 1.62
N GLU A 15 5.10 -12.95 0.69
CA GLU A 15 5.39 -12.87 -0.74
C GLU A 15 6.39 -11.75 -1.07
N ALA A 16 6.22 -10.56 -0.48
CA ALA A 16 7.15 -9.45 -0.67
C ALA A 16 8.55 -9.77 -0.13
N LYS A 17 8.62 -10.39 1.05
CA LYS A 17 9.89 -10.82 1.65
C LYS A 17 10.62 -11.80 0.76
N GLN A 18 9.95 -12.87 0.33
CA GLN A 18 10.55 -13.87 -0.56
C GLN A 18 11.07 -13.20 -1.84
N TYR A 19 10.26 -12.37 -2.49
CA TYR A 19 10.64 -11.69 -3.72
C TYR A 19 11.86 -10.78 -3.55
N LEU A 20 11.94 -10.04 -2.45
CA LEU A 20 13.04 -9.12 -2.17
C LEU A 20 14.32 -9.87 -1.81
N GLU A 21 14.23 -10.92 -0.97
CA GLU A 21 15.37 -11.76 -0.60
C GLU A 21 15.97 -12.47 -1.82
N GLU A 22 15.18 -12.95 -2.77
CA GLU A 22 15.63 -13.51 -4.05
C GLU A 22 16.43 -12.50 -4.90
N LYS A 23 16.21 -11.20 -4.68
CA LYS A 23 16.95 -10.11 -5.32
C LYS A 23 18.14 -9.61 -4.51
N GLY A 24 18.43 -10.24 -3.38
CA GLY A 24 19.55 -9.87 -2.50
C GLY A 24 19.26 -8.65 -1.62
N VAL A 25 18.00 -8.29 -1.43
CA VAL A 25 17.58 -7.23 -0.51
C VAL A 25 17.39 -7.83 0.88
N GLU A 26 18.00 -7.22 1.90
CA GLU A 26 17.78 -7.60 3.29
C GLU A 26 16.41 -7.08 3.75
N VAL A 27 15.61 -7.94 4.37
CA VAL A 27 14.28 -7.60 4.86
C VAL A 27 14.21 -7.63 6.37
N ILE A 28 13.87 -6.50 6.97
CA ILE A 28 13.65 -6.35 8.41
C ILE A 28 12.14 -6.22 8.66
N GLU A 29 11.58 -7.11 9.48
CA GLU A 29 10.17 -7.06 9.84
C GLU A 29 9.96 -6.29 11.15
N ALA A 30 9.01 -5.37 11.15
CA ALA A 30 8.56 -4.66 12.35
C ALA A 30 7.03 -4.69 12.42
N THR A 31 6.49 -4.96 13.61
CA THR A 31 5.06 -5.20 13.80
C THR A 31 4.49 -4.44 14.99
N GLY A 32 3.20 -4.10 14.92
CA GLY A 32 2.43 -3.54 16.01
C GLY A 32 0.95 -3.86 15.83
N ASN A 33 0.17 -3.90 16.92
CA ASN A 33 -1.27 -4.17 16.90
C ASN A 33 -2.10 -2.98 17.42
N THR A 34 -1.42 -1.92 17.81
CA THR A 34 -2.01 -0.64 18.25
C THR A 34 -1.23 0.51 17.61
N ASP A 35 -1.81 1.70 17.56
CA ASP A 35 -1.16 2.90 17.02
C ASP A 35 0.19 3.18 17.71
N ASP A 36 0.25 3.01 19.04
CA ASP A 36 1.49 3.24 19.78
C ASP A 36 2.56 2.18 19.47
N GLU A 37 2.17 0.92 19.30
CA GLU A 37 3.09 -0.15 18.87
C GLU A 37 3.59 0.09 17.44
N ILE A 38 2.73 0.55 16.52
CA ILE A 38 3.11 0.91 15.16
C ILE A 38 4.11 2.08 15.15
N LYS A 39 3.90 3.12 15.97
CA LYS A 39 4.87 4.21 16.12
C LYS A 39 6.22 3.73 16.64
N GLN A 40 6.22 2.82 17.62
CA GLN A 40 7.46 2.23 18.13
C GLN A 40 8.15 1.38 17.06
N ALA A 41 7.39 0.59 16.30
CA ALA A 41 7.91 -0.21 15.20
C ALA A 41 8.51 0.66 14.08
N ALA A 42 7.84 1.75 13.70
CA ALA A 42 8.35 2.74 12.74
C ALA A 42 9.66 3.38 13.24
N SER A 43 9.70 3.82 14.50
CA SER A 43 10.91 4.37 15.11
C SER A 43 12.07 3.37 15.13
N SER A 44 11.79 2.08 15.35
CA SER A 44 12.80 1.02 15.30
C SER A 44 13.37 0.82 13.89
N LEU A 45 12.52 0.88 12.85
CA LEU A 45 12.97 0.80 11.44
C LEU A 45 13.86 2.00 11.09
N ILE A 46 13.48 3.20 11.51
CA ILE A 46 14.29 4.42 11.32
C ILE A 46 15.66 4.27 12.01
N ALA A 47 15.69 3.79 13.25
CA ALA A 47 16.93 3.55 13.99
C ALA A 47 17.80 2.46 13.36
N SER A 48 17.21 1.53 12.63
CA SER A 48 17.91 0.48 11.89
C SER A 48 18.43 0.95 10.53
N HIS A 49 18.20 2.22 10.15
CA HIS A 49 18.66 2.84 8.90
C HIS A 49 18.24 2.06 7.66
N VAL A 50 16.97 1.62 7.61
CA VAL A 50 16.43 0.97 6.41
C VAL A 50 16.36 1.96 5.25
N ASP A 51 16.56 1.47 4.02
CA ASP A 51 16.51 2.31 2.81
C ASP A 51 15.08 2.63 2.36
N ALA A 52 14.12 1.77 2.71
CA ALA A 52 12.71 1.94 2.40
C ALA A 52 11.83 1.14 3.38
N VAL A 53 10.57 1.54 3.49
CA VAL A 53 9.55 0.78 4.23
C VAL A 53 8.44 0.37 3.28
N PHE A 54 7.94 -0.85 3.46
CA PHE A 54 6.75 -1.37 2.78
C PHE A 54 5.69 -1.76 3.82
N THR A 55 4.44 -1.36 3.56
CA THR A 55 3.26 -1.77 4.32
C THR A 55 2.19 -2.27 3.36
N PRO A 56 1.64 -3.48 3.53
CA PRO A 56 0.51 -3.95 2.73
C PRO A 56 -0.77 -3.18 3.07
N THR A 57 -1.90 -3.57 2.51
CA THR A 57 -3.20 -3.02 2.93
C THR A 57 -3.52 -3.48 4.36
N ASP A 58 -3.23 -2.64 5.34
CA ASP A 58 -3.28 -2.91 6.77
C ASP A 58 -3.99 -1.76 7.50
N ASN A 59 -5.14 -2.05 8.12
CA ASN A 59 -5.97 -1.01 8.73
C ASN A 59 -5.36 -0.43 10.01
N VAL A 60 -4.60 -1.23 10.76
CA VAL A 60 -3.94 -0.76 11.98
C VAL A 60 -2.82 0.22 11.64
N VAL A 61 -1.98 -0.12 10.66
CA VAL A 61 -0.93 0.80 10.20
C VAL A 61 -1.55 2.03 9.56
N MET A 62 -2.63 1.88 8.77
CA MET A 62 -3.31 3.00 8.13
C MET A 62 -3.85 4.01 9.14
N SER A 63 -4.38 3.55 10.29
CA SER A 63 -4.85 4.46 11.35
C SER A 63 -3.72 5.28 11.97
N ALA A 64 -2.51 4.73 12.02
CA ALA A 64 -1.32 5.39 12.55
C ALA A 64 -0.54 6.22 11.51
N GLU A 65 -0.90 6.13 10.21
CA GLU A 65 -0.09 6.68 9.11
C GLU A 65 0.25 8.17 9.29
N LEU A 66 -0.73 9.01 9.57
CA LEU A 66 -0.49 10.45 9.79
C LEU A 66 0.56 10.73 10.89
N ALA A 67 0.67 9.84 11.88
CA ALA A 67 1.58 10.00 12.99
C ALA A 67 3.00 9.51 12.70
N ILE A 68 3.19 8.59 11.73
CA ILE A 68 4.50 8.02 11.36
C ILE A 68 5.05 8.60 10.05
N ALA A 69 4.19 9.17 9.21
CA ALA A 69 4.57 9.72 7.91
C ALA A 69 5.63 10.83 8.02
N GLU A 70 5.45 11.77 8.97
CA GLU A 70 6.40 12.83 9.19
C GLU A 70 7.78 12.31 9.65
N ASP A 71 7.80 11.28 10.49
CA ASP A 71 9.04 10.67 10.96
C ASP A 71 9.82 10.00 9.82
N PHE A 72 9.12 9.24 8.95
CA PHE A 72 9.74 8.65 7.76
C PHE A 72 10.23 9.71 6.77
N MET A 73 9.42 10.74 6.52
CA MET A 73 9.80 11.84 5.62
C MET A 73 11.04 12.58 6.14
N ASN A 74 11.10 12.88 7.45
CA ASN A 74 12.25 13.53 8.08
C ASN A 74 13.51 12.65 8.05
N ALA A 75 13.34 11.34 8.21
CA ALA A 75 14.42 10.36 8.09
C ALA A 75 14.86 10.09 6.64
N LYS A 76 14.14 10.66 5.64
CA LYS A 76 14.36 10.41 4.20
C LYS A 76 14.15 8.96 3.79
N ILE A 77 13.24 8.28 4.43
CA ILE A 77 12.89 6.89 4.16
C ILE A 77 11.56 6.86 3.40
N PRO A 78 11.53 6.43 2.13
CA PRO A 78 10.28 6.28 1.38
C PRO A 78 9.41 5.17 1.98
N HIS A 79 8.14 5.49 2.26
CA HIS A 79 7.15 4.53 2.73
C HIS A 79 6.22 4.12 1.59
N TYR A 80 6.44 2.93 1.03
CA TYR A 80 5.59 2.32 0.00
C TYR A 80 4.45 1.56 0.65
N THR A 81 3.25 1.66 0.08
CA THR A 81 2.04 1.10 0.70
C THR A 81 1.14 0.37 -0.27
N GLY A 82 0.25 -0.46 0.27
CA GLY A 82 -0.69 -1.27 -0.52
C GLY A 82 -1.97 -0.55 -0.97
N ALA A 83 -2.20 0.71 -0.55
CA ALA A 83 -3.45 1.39 -0.86
C ALA A 83 -3.33 2.93 -0.87
N ASP A 84 -4.14 3.57 -1.73
CA ASP A 84 -4.22 5.03 -1.91
C ASP A 84 -4.46 5.85 -0.61
N PRO A 85 -5.30 5.43 0.35
CA PRO A 85 -5.50 6.19 1.57
C PRO A 85 -4.23 6.45 2.40
N PHE A 86 -3.26 5.52 2.38
CA PHE A 86 -1.98 5.75 3.05
C PHE A 86 -1.22 6.94 2.45
N VAL A 87 -1.20 7.03 1.11
CA VAL A 87 -0.49 8.09 0.40
C VAL A 87 -1.13 9.44 0.68
N ARG A 88 -2.45 9.49 0.79
CA ARG A 88 -3.19 10.70 1.21
C ARG A 88 -2.97 11.06 2.68
N ASN A 89 -2.52 10.12 3.49
CA ASN A 89 -2.15 10.32 4.89
C ASN A 89 -0.63 10.52 5.07
N GLY A 90 0.13 10.73 3.99
CA GLY A 90 1.54 11.10 4.04
C GLY A 90 2.53 10.00 3.70
N ALA A 91 2.10 8.79 3.34
CA ALA A 91 3.01 7.80 2.75
C ALA A 91 3.52 8.27 1.38
N PHE A 92 4.61 7.67 0.90
CA PHE A 92 5.29 8.11 -0.32
C PHE A 92 4.51 7.72 -1.59
N ALA A 93 4.28 6.44 -1.80
CA ALA A 93 3.68 5.94 -3.03
C ALA A 93 2.97 4.59 -2.86
N THR A 94 2.01 4.33 -3.74
CA THR A 94 1.37 3.01 -3.90
C THR A 94 1.16 2.68 -5.37
N CYS A 95 1.23 1.40 -5.70
CA CYS A 95 0.67 0.86 -6.94
C CYS A 95 -0.64 0.16 -6.58
N GLY A 96 -1.75 0.89 -6.74
CA GLY A 96 -3.03 0.50 -6.19
C GLY A 96 -4.06 0.06 -7.22
N VAL A 97 -5.19 -0.40 -6.70
CA VAL A 97 -6.38 -0.77 -7.46
C VAL A 97 -7.25 0.48 -7.67
N ASN A 98 -7.84 0.61 -8.84
CA ASN A 98 -8.86 1.60 -9.07
C ASN A 98 -10.19 1.16 -8.42
N TYR A 99 -10.46 1.62 -7.22
CA TYR A 99 -11.66 1.26 -6.47
C TYR A 99 -12.97 1.67 -7.17
N LYS A 100 -12.95 2.70 -8.02
CA LYS A 100 -14.13 3.09 -8.81
C LYS A 100 -14.46 2.04 -9.88
N GLU A 101 -13.44 1.56 -10.60
CA GLU A 101 -13.64 0.50 -11.59
C GLU A 101 -13.97 -0.83 -10.91
N LEU A 102 -13.33 -1.16 -9.80
CA LEU A 102 -13.66 -2.33 -8.99
C LEU A 102 -15.14 -2.31 -8.55
N GLY A 103 -15.62 -1.15 -8.07
CA GLY A 103 -17.03 -1.00 -7.69
C GLY A 103 -17.98 -1.17 -8.87
N LYS A 104 -17.61 -0.67 -10.05
CA LYS A 104 -18.39 -0.83 -11.28
C LYS A 104 -18.45 -2.29 -11.72
N GLU A 105 -17.31 -2.97 -11.82
CA GLU A 105 -17.23 -4.39 -12.17
C GLU A 105 -18.01 -5.26 -11.18
N THR A 106 -17.95 -4.95 -9.90
CA THR A 106 -18.72 -5.64 -8.85
C THR A 106 -20.25 -5.45 -9.08
N ALA A 107 -20.67 -4.24 -9.44
CA ALA A 107 -22.07 -3.95 -9.74
C ALA A 107 -22.55 -4.66 -11.02
N ASP A 108 -21.72 -4.69 -12.07
CA ASP A 108 -22.01 -5.38 -13.33
C ASP A 108 -22.16 -6.89 -13.08
N LEU A 109 -21.28 -7.48 -12.27
CA LEU A 109 -21.37 -8.88 -11.86
C LEU A 109 -22.65 -9.17 -11.07
N ALA A 110 -23.00 -8.31 -10.11
CA ALA A 110 -24.24 -8.44 -9.34
C ALA A 110 -25.47 -8.36 -10.27
N TYR A 111 -25.49 -7.43 -11.23
CA TYR A 111 -26.54 -7.30 -12.22
C TYR A 111 -26.69 -8.57 -13.08
N GLN A 112 -25.57 -9.14 -13.55
CA GLN A 112 -25.58 -10.38 -14.32
C GLN A 112 -26.20 -11.53 -13.51
N VAL A 113 -25.79 -11.71 -12.25
CA VAL A 113 -26.39 -12.73 -11.37
C VAL A 113 -27.88 -12.54 -11.19
N MET A 114 -28.33 -11.30 -11.00
CA MET A 114 -29.76 -10.99 -10.79
C MET A 114 -30.62 -11.23 -12.03
N THR A 115 -30.07 -11.07 -13.22
CA THR A 115 -30.82 -11.17 -14.49
C THR A 115 -30.71 -12.54 -15.14
N GLU A 116 -29.58 -13.21 -15.01
CA GLU A 116 -29.24 -14.46 -15.71
C GLU A 116 -29.07 -15.66 -14.76
N GLY A 117 -29.03 -15.42 -13.44
CA GLY A 117 -28.82 -16.42 -12.40
C GLY A 117 -27.35 -16.70 -12.09
N MET A 118 -27.13 -17.42 -11.01
CA MET A 118 -25.76 -17.74 -10.53
C MET A 118 -24.95 -18.57 -11.54
N ASP A 119 -25.60 -19.41 -12.35
CA ASP A 119 -24.94 -20.26 -13.34
C ASP A 119 -24.38 -19.46 -14.55
N SER A 120 -24.76 -18.18 -14.69
CA SER A 120 -24.22 -17.31 -15.74
C SER A 120 -22.77 -16.88 -15.45
N ILE A 121 -22.33 -17.02 -14.20
CA ILE A 121 -20.95 -16.75 -13.80
C ILE A 121 -20.19 -18.06 -13.94
N GLU A 122 -19.25 -18.12 -14.90
CA GLU A 122 -18.20 -19.13 -14.84
C GLU A 122 -17.36 -18.84 -13.59
N TYR A 123 -17.63 -19.61 -12.54
CA TYR A 123 -16.76 -19.65 -11.37
C TYR A 123 -15.41 -20.25 -11.80
N LYS A 124 -14.62 -19.46 -12.48
CA LYS A 124 -13.20 -19.71 -12.55
C LYS A 124 -12.69 -19.46 -11.14
N ASN A 125 -12.11 -20.48 -10.53
CA ASN A 125 -11.33 -20.38 -9.30
C ASN A 125 -10.07 -19.49 -9.48
N SER A 126 -10.15 -18.47 -10.32
CA SER A 126 -9.13 -17.49 -10.54
C SER A 126 -9.58 -16.22 -9.85
N TYR A 127 -8.91 -15.89 -8.76
CA TYR A 127 -8.81 -14.51 -8.37
C TYR A 127 -8.21 -13.77 -9.57
N GLU A 128 -9.03 -13.12 -10.39
CA GLU A 128 -8.49 -12.11 -11.27
C GLU A 128 -8.06 -10.97 -10.37
N VAL A 129 -6.76 -10.97 -10.07
CA VAL A 129 -6.14 -9.82 -9.44
C VAL A 129 -6.30 -8.70 -10.45
N MET A 130 -7.08 -7.68 -10.12
CA MET A 130 -7.16 -6.50 -10.97
C MET A 130 -5.75 -6.02 -11.23
N PRO A 131 -5.34 -5.86 -12.49
CA PRO A 131 -4.01 -5.34 -12.76
C PRO A 131 -3.92 -3.97 -12.06
N GLY A 132 -2.90 -3.80 -11.25
CA GLY A 132 -2.49 -2.48 -10.77
C GLY A 132 -2.31 -1.58 -12.00
N GLY A 133 -2.03 -0.35 -11.83
CA GLY A 133 -1.79 0.55 -12.97
C GLY A 133 -2.10 1.99 -12.62
N ILE A 134 -2.58 2.22 -11.41
CA ILE A 134 -2.63 3.56 -10.83
C ILE A 134 -1.53 3.65 -9.79
N ILE A 135 -0.59 4.53 -10.05
CA ILE A 135 0.46 4.89 -9.10
C ILE A 135 0.03 6.18 -8.43
N THR A 136 -0.38 6.11 -7.17
CA THR A 136 -0.62 7.32 -6.38
C THR A 136 0.67 7.71 -5.67
N VAL A 137 1.07 8.97 -5.78
CA VAL A 137 2.31 9.52 -5.23
C VAL A 137 2.02 10.78 -4.44
N ASN A 138 2.61 10.93 -3.27
CA ASN A 138 2.48 12.15 -2.47
C ASN A 138 3.56 13.17 -2.89
N ARG A 139 3.13 14.35 -3.37
CA ARG A 139 4.04 15.40 -3.86
C ARG A 139 4.93 15.96 -2.75
N GLU A 140 4.37 16.19 -1.56
CA GLU A 140 5.13 16.74 -0.43
C GLU A 140 6.26 15.79 -0.03
N VAL A 141 6.00 14.47 -0.07
CA VAL A 141 7.00 13.44 0.23
C VAL A 141 8.02 13.34 -0.91
N CYS A 142 7.59 13.41 -2.18
CA CYS A 142 8.49 13.47 -3.33
C CYS A 142 9.50 14.61 -3.19
N GLU A 143 9.00 15.82 -2.90
CA GLU A 143 9.85 17.00 -2.70
C GLU A 143 10.82 16.81 -1.53
N ALA A 144 10.31 16.28 -0.40
CA ALA A 144 11.14 16.03 0.77
C ALA A 144 12.25 15.00 0.51
N LEU A 145 11.95 13.95 -0.25
CA LEU A 145 12.92 12.90 -0.62
C LEU A 145 13.84 13.31 -1.78
N GLY A 146 13.46 14.34 -2.56
CA GLY A 146 14.16 14.74 -3.77
C GLY A 146 13.96 13.75 -4.92
N ILE A 147 12.82 13.08 -4.98
CA ILE A 147 12.47 12.08 -5.99
C ILE A 147 11.42 12.68 -6.95
N ASP A 148 11.66 12.56 -8.26
CA ASP A 148 10.68 12.93 -9.27
C ASP A 148 9.64 11.80 -9.42
N ALA A 149 8.33 12.13 -9.30
CA ALA A 149 7.25 11.17 -9.48
C ALA A 149 7.30 10.46 -10.86
N ASN A 150 7.87 11.09 -11.86
CA ASN A 150 8.00 10.51 -13.21
C ASN A 150 8.85 9.22 -13.26
N VAL A 151 9.62 8.89 -12.22
CA VAL A 151 10.34 7.61 -12.13
C VAL A 151 9.39 6.40 -12.16
N PHE A 152 8.11 6.61 -11.86
CA PHE A 152 7.08 5.57 -11.87
C PHE A 152 6.30 5.44 -13.19
N THR A 153 6.60 6.25 -14.20
CA THR A 153 5.82 6.31 -15.47
C THR A 153 5.76 4.97 -16.19
N GLU A 154 6.79 4.14 -16.08
CA GLU A 154 6.84 2.80 -16.69
C GLU A 154 5.89 1.79 -16.02
N PHE A 155 5.45 2.05 -14.78
CA PHE A 155 4.60 1.14 -14.01
C PHE A 155 3.10 1.43 -14.12
N GLY A 156 2.71 2.60 -14.64
CA GLY A 156 1.31 2.94 -14.81
C GLY A 156 1.00 4.43 -14.86
N THR A 157 -0.29 4.74 -14.73
CA THR A 157 -0.76 6.14 -14.70
C THR A 157 -0.46 6.74 -13.33
N ILE A 158 0.23 7.88 -13.32
CA ILE A 158 0.58 8.59 -12.09
C ILE A 158 -0.58 9.53 -11.69
N VAL A 159 -0.96 9.44 -10.42
CA VAL A 159 -1.87 10.36 -9.74
C VAL A 159 -1.12 11.01 -8.58
N GLU A 160 -0.89 12.30 -8.66
CA GLU A 160 -0.25 13.06 -7.60
C GLU A 160 -1.29 13.57 -6.60
N VAL A 161 -0.99 13.43 -5.32
CA VAL A 161 -1.82 13.91 -4.21
C VAL A 161 -0.96 14.69 -3.20
N ASP A 162 -1.60 15.50 -2.40
CA ASP A 162 -1.01 16.11 -1.20
C ASP A 162 -1.54 15.40 0.04
N THR A 163 -0.82 15.52 1.16
CA THR A 163 -1.30 15.02 2.44
C THR A 163 -2.59 15.74 2.81
N SER A 164 -3.63 14.97 3.14
CA SER A 164 -4.92 15.52 3.56
C SER A 164 -4.72 16.32 4.84
N LYS A 165 -4.98 17.61 4.77
CA LYS A 165 -5.01 18.49 5.94
C LYS A 165 -6.47 18.48 6.39
N GLU A 166 -6.75 17.83 7.55
CA GLU A 166 -8.02 18.03 8.24
C GLU A 166 -8.19 19.46 8.74
#